data_7fdf02bad1c095fd1dfc339056dce6ef
#
_entry.id   7fdf02bad1c095fd1dfc339056dce6ef
#
_cell.length_a   1.000
_cell.length_b   1.000
_cell.length_c   1.000
_cell.angle_alpha   90.00
_cell.angle_beta   90.00
_cell.angle_gamma   90.00
#
_symmetry.space_group_name_H-M   'P 1'
#
loop_
_entity.id
_entity.type
_entity.pdbx_description
1 polymer ?
#
loop_
_entity_poly.entity_id
_entity_poly.type
_entity_poly.pdbx_seq_one_letter_code
_entity_poly.pdbx_strand_id
1 'polypeptide(L)'
;IRRQRQMCIRDRPSHTIAREEIFGPVLAVMTFRTPEEALLRANNSPYGLAAGVWTDKGSKILEMARKLEAGVVWLNTYNKFDAASPFGGFKESGFGREGGVAGLRSYVEL
;
A
#
# COMPACT_ATOMS: atom_id res chain seq x y z
N ILE A 1 -15.86 -3.74 -28.13
CA ILE A 1 -15.12 -3.22 -26.94
C ILE A 1 -15.61 -4.02 -25.75
N ARG A 2 -14.83 -5.02 -25.28
CA ARG A 2 -15.13 -5.72 -24.03
C ARG A 2 -14.88 -4.74 -22.87
N ARG A 3 -15.94 -4.28 -22.22
CA ARG A 3 -15.81 -3.60 -20.94
C ARG A 3 -15.26 -4.61 -19.93
N GLN A 4 -14.04 -4.41 -19.45
CA GLN A 4 -13.55 -5.12 -18.27
C GLN A 4 -14.46 -4.75 -17.10
N ARG A 5 -15.25 -5.71 -16.65
CA ARG A 5 -16.05 -5.54 -15.43
C ARG A 5 -15.10 -5.77 -14.27
N GLN A 6 -14.73 -4.71 -13.58
CA GLN A 6 -14.06 -4.79 -12.29
C GLN A 6 -15.05 -5.37 -11.29
N MET A 7 -14.72 -6.51 -10.71
CA MET A 7 -15.57 -7.17 -9.73
C MET A 7 -15.21 -6.62 -8.35
N CYS A 8 -16.08 -5.75 -7.81
CA CYS A 8 -15.99 -5.28 -6.44
C CYS A 8 -16.74 -6.26 -5.53
N ILE A 9 -16.04 -6.92 -4.64
CA ILE A 9 -16.61 -7.82 -3.65
C ILE A 9 -16.52 -7.15 -2.29
N ARG A 10 -17.65 -7.08 -1.58
CA ARG A 10 -17.67 -6.59 -0.19
C ARG A 10 -17.16 -7.70 0.72
N ASP A 11 -15.90 -7.62 1.09
CA ASP A 11 -15.19 -8.70 1.75
C ASP A 11 -15.15 -8.57 3.28
N ARG A 12 -14.99 -9.73 3.92
CA ARG A 12 -14.58 -9.82 5.32
C ARG A 12 -13.07 -10.03 5.39
N PRO A 13 -12.40 -9.56 6.46
CA PRO A 13 -10.96 -9.75 6.63
C PRO A 13 -10.50 -11.22 6.62
N SER A 14 -11.43 -12.15 6.84
CA SER A 14 -11.17 -13.60 6.83
C SER A 14 -11.22 -14.24 5.44
N HIS A 15 -11.69 -13.52 4.42
CA HIS A 15 -11.76 -14.07 3.07
C HIS A 15 -10.36 -14.15 2.44
N THR A 16 -10.11 -15.19 1.68
CA THR A 16 -8.83 -15.41 0.96
C THR A 16 -8.45 -14.21 0.09
N ILE A 17 -9.42 -13.62 -0.63
CA ILE A 17 -9.22 -12.43 -1.47
C ILE A 17 -8.73 -11.19 -0.71
N ALA A 18 -8.99 -11.11 0.60
CA ALA A 18 -8.50 -10.03 1.45
C ALA A 18 -7.06 -10.25 1.94
N ARG A 19 -6.50 -11.44 1.72
CA ARG A 19 -5.20 -11.86 2.23
C ARG A 19 -4.21 -12.25 1.14
N GLU A 20 -4.71 -12.73 0.01
CA GLU A 20 -3.91 -13.20 -1.12
C GLU A 20 -4.11 -12.28 -2.32
N GLU A 21 -3.03 -11.94 -2.98
CA GLU A 21 -3.06 -11.13 -4.20
C GLU A 21 -3.53 -11.97 -5.38
N ILE A 22 -4.60 -11.53 -6.07
CA ILE A 22 -5.12 -12.23 -7.25
C ILE A 22 -4.33 -11.88 -8.52
N PHE A 23 -3.66 -10.74 -8.53
CA PHE A 23 -2.91 -10.21 -9.67
C PHE A 23 -3.75 -10.08 -10.94
N GLY A 24 -4.97 -9.52 -10.80
CA GLY A 24 -5.93 -9.34 -11.89
C GLY A 24 -6.87 -8.16 -11.64
N PRO A 25 -7.88 -7.93 -12.50
CA PRO A 25 -8.80 -6.79 -12.39
C PRO A 25 -9.85 -7.02 -11.28
N VAL A 26 -9.38 -7.32 -10.07
CA VAL A 26 -10.18 -7.62 -8.88
C VAL A 26 -9.80 -6.65 -7.78
N LEU A 27 -10.80 -6.06 -7.12
CA LEU A 27 -10.63 -5.15 -5.99
C LEU A 27 -11.44 -5.65 -4.80
N ALA A 28 -10.75 -5.95 -3.70
CA ALA A 28 -11.36 -6.22 -2.41
C ALA A 28 -11.73 -4.88 -1.72
N VAL A 29 -12.99 -4.73 -1.31
CA VAL A 29 -13.48 -3.51 -0.68
C VAL A 29 -14.00 -3.83 0.72
N MET A 30 -13.43 -3.15 1.72
CA MET A 30 -13.85 -3.27 3.11
C MET A 30 -14.21 -1.90 3.68
N THR A 31 -15.26 -1.86 4.48
CA THR A 31 -15.66 -0.64 5.20
C THR A 31 -15.04 -0.62 6.59
N PHE A 32 -14.82 0.55 7.14
CA PHE A 32 -14.35 0.76 8.50
C PHE A 32 -15.19 1.85 9.19
N ARG A 33 -15.17 1.89 10.51
CA ARG A 33 -15.91 2.86 11.33
C ARG A 33 -15.00 3.96 11.88
N THR A 34 -13.76 3.60 12.19
CA THR A 34 -12.77 4.53 12.75
C THR A 34 -11.44 4.44 12.00
N PRO A 35 -10.63 5.50 12.02
CA PRO A 35 -9.29 5.47 11.43
C PRO A 35 -8.40 4.35 11.99
N GLU A 36 -8.54 4.04 13.28
CA GLU A 36 -7.80 2.97 13.95
C GLU A 36 -8.19 1.59 13.41
N GLU A 37 -9.48 1.38 13.15
CA GLU A 37 -9.96 0.15 12.51
C GLU A 37 -9.44 0.03 11.07
N ALA A 38 -9.42 1.14 10.33
CA ALA A 38 -8.85 1.16 8.98
C ALA A 38 -7.38 0.78 8.98
N LEU A 39 -6.60 1.36 9.90
CA LEU A 39 -5.18 1.08 10.08
C LEU A 39 -4.92 -0.38 10.44
N LEU A 40 -5.67 -0.91 11.42
CA LEU A 40 -5.57 -2.30 11.83
C LEU A 40 -5.82 -3.25 10.65
N ARG A 41 -6.86 -2.98 9.86
CA ARG A 41 -7.20 -3.80 8.69
C ARG A 41 -6.16 -3.69 7.58
N ALA A 42 -5.67 -2.48 7.30
CA ALA A 42 -4.64 -2.25 6.30
C ALA A 42 -3.32 -2.95 6.64
N ASN A 43 -2.93 -2.95 7.92
CA ASN A 43 -1.71 -3.60 8.38
C ASN A 43 -1.85 -5.12 8.56
N ASN A 44 -3.08 -5.65 8.62
CA ASN A 44 -3.34 -7.08 8.72
C ASN A 44 -3.22 -7.78 7.36
N SER A 45 -2.04 -7.67 6.77
CA SER A 45 -1.67 -8.27 5.49
C SER A 45 -0.23 -8.77 5.58
N PRO A 46 0.13 -9.86 4.88
CA PRO A 46 1.53 -10.28 4.74
C PRO A 46 2.34 -9.31 3.87
N TYR A 47 1.68 -8.46 3.09
CA TYR A 47 2.31 -7.53 2.18
C TYR A 47 2.48 -6.13 2.80
N GLY A 48 3.43 -5.37 2.27
CA GLY A 48 3.72 -4.02 2.71
C GLY A 48 4.49 -3.21 1.66
N LEU A 49 4.09 -3.30 0.39
CA LEU A 49 4.77 -2.56 -0.69
C LEU A 49 4.40 -1.08 -0.65
N ALA A 50 3.12 -0.79 -0.79
CA ALA A 50 2.64 0.57 -0.91
C ALA A 50 1.24 0.74 -0.33
N ALA A 51 0.93 1.97 0.11
CA ALA A 51 -0.39 2.35 0.57
C ALA A 51 -0.73 3.78 0.11
N GLY A 52 -2.04 4.11 0.10
CA GLY A 52 -2.52 5.45 -0.16
C GLY A 52 -3.56 5.87 0.88
N VAL A 53 -3.50 7.11 1.32
CA VAL A 53 -4.44 7.70 2.27
C VAL A 53 -5.06 8.96 1.69
N TRP A 54 -6.39 9.02 1.70
CA TRP A 54 -7.14 10.21 1.27
C TRP A 54 -7.98 10.75 2.42
N THR A 55 -7.77 11.99 2.77
CA THR A 55 -8.57 12.73 3.77
C THR A 55 -8.34 14.22 3.61
N ASP A 56 -9.33 15.02 3.99
CA ASP A 56 -9.26 16.47 4.12
C ASP A 56 -8.59 16.94 5.43
N LYS A 57 -8.33 16.02 6.37
CA LYS A 57 -7.78 16.33 7.70
C LYS A 57 -6.27 16.10 7.73
N GLY A 58 -5.50 17.19 7.61
CA GLY A 58 -4.03 17.15 7.52
C GLY A 58 -3.34 16.42 8.69
N SER A 59 -3.83 16.60 9.94
CA SER A 59 -3.26 15.90 11.09
C SER A 59 -3.47 14.38 11.02
N LYS A 60 -4.65 13.94 10.59
CA LYS A 60 -4.98 12.52 10.45
C LYS A 60 -4.20 11.84 9.34
N ILE A 61 -3.96 12.52 8.22
CA ILE A 61 -3.24 11.93 7.10
C ILE A 61 -1.80 11.60 7.49
N LEU A 62 -1.12 12.49 8.23
CA LEU A 62 0.24 12.27 8.71
C LEU A 62 0.30 11.18 9.79
N GLU A 63 -0.70 11.14 10.67
CA GLU A 63 -0.81 10.07 11.67
C GLU A 63 -0.97 8.70 11.03
N MET A 64 -1.86 8.58 10.05
CA MET A 64 -2.06 7.34 9.31
C MET A 64 -0.80 6.91 8.56
N ALA A 65 -0.13 7.86 7.89
CA ALA A 65 1.11 7.58 7.15
C ALA A 65 2.21 6.98 8.03
N ARG A 66 2.34 7.46 9.26
CA ARG A 66 3.37 6.96 10.20
C ARG A 66 3.07 5.58 10.77
N LYS A 67 1.80 5.17 10.76
CA LYS A 67 1.35 3.91 11.36
C LYS A 67 1.11 2.81 10.33
N LEU A 68 1.04 3.16 9.05
CA LEU A 68 0.92 2.18 7.97
C LEU A 68 2.25 1.45 7.75
N GLU A 69 2.17 0.13 7.72
CA GLU A 69 3.31 -0.78 7.52
C GLU A 69 3.52 -1.03 6.02
N ALA A 70 3.85 0.03 5.29
CA ALA A 70 4.14 -0.01 3.86
C ALA A 70 5.41 0.78 3.55
N GLY A 71 6.18 0.31 2.59
CA GLY A 71 7.44 0.95 2.20
C GLY A 71 7.24 2.33 1.59
N VAL A 72 6.11 2.56 0.92
CA VAL A 72 5.71 3.87 0.40
C VAL A 72 4.27 4.16 0.78
N VAL A 73 4.02 5.37 1.27
CA VAL A 73 2.66 5.84 1.57
C VAL A 73 2.40 7.15 0.85
N TRP A 74 1.46 7.14 -0.07
CA TRP A 74 1.01 8.35 -0.77
C TRP A 74 -0.12 9.03 -0.01
N LEU A 75 -0.09 10.35 0.04
CA LEU A 75 -1.05 11.18 0.76
C LEU A 75 -1.83 12.04 -0.23
N ASN A 76 -3.15 11.84 -0.32
CA ASN A 76 -4.06 12.48 -1.27
C ASN A 76 -3.61 12.38 -2.74
N THR A 77 -2.82 11.38 -3.05
CA THR A 77 -2.34 11.04 -4.39
C THR A 77 -2.05 9.54 -4.46
N TYR A 78 -1.72 9.04 -5.62
CA TYR A 78 -1.30 7.65 -5.79
C TYR A 78 -0.37 7.50 -6.98
N ASN A 79 0.54 6.53 -6.88
CA ASN A 79 1.44 6.12 -7.96
C ASN A 79 2.30 7.26 -8.54
N LYS A 80 2.65 8.24 -7.72
CA LYS A 80 3.60 9.29 -8.08
C LYS A 80 4.99 8.90 -7.59
N PHE A 81 5.85 8.57 -8.53
CA PHE A 81 7.23 8.19 -8.27
C PHE A 81 8.17 9.37 -8.50
N ASP A 82 9.25 9.40 -7.70
CA ASP A 82 10.38 10.29 -7.86
C ASP A 82 11.64 9.42 -7.91
N ALA A 83 12.45 9.57 -8.96
CA ALA A 83 13.66 8.78 -9.14
C ALA A 83 14.70 8.99 -8.02
N ALA A 84 14.66 10.10 -7.31
CA ALA A 84 15.53 10.38 -6.17
C ALA A 84 15.02 9.76 -4.86
N SER A 85 13.76 9.33 -4.80
CA SER A 85 13.15 8.74 -3.62
C SER A 85 13.26 7.23 -3.64
N PRO A 86 13.70 6.58 -2.54
CA PRO A 86 13.73 5.13 -2.46
C PRO A 86 12.32 4.53 -2.54
N PHE A 87 12.16 3.50 -3.35
CA PHE A 87 10.95 2.71 -3.45
C PHE A 87 11.24 1.25 -3.10
N GLY A 88 10.38 0.64 -2.32
CA GLY A 88 10.46 -0.77 -1.95
C GLY A 88 9.51 -1.12 -0.82
N GLY A 89 9.42 -2.40 -0.50
CA GLY A 89 8.44 -2.95 0.44
C GLY A 89 8.95 -3.25 1.82
N PHE A 90 8.01 -3.69 2.64
CA PHE A 90 8.22 -4.39 3.91
C PHE A 90 7.55 -5.77 3.85
N LYS A 91 7.75 -6.57 4.87
CA LYS A 91 7.14 -7.90 5.02
C LYS A 91 7.45 -8.79 3.80
N GLU A 92 6.48 -9.55 3.32
CA GLU A 92 6.65 -10.44 2.17
C GLU A 92 6.77 -9.71 0.82
N SER A 93 6.51 -8.40 0.78
CA SER A 93 6.79 -7.57 -0.40
C SER A 93 8.28 -7.33 -0.65
N GLY A 94 9.15 -7.81 0.23
CA GLY A 94 10.61 -7.76 0.08
C GLY A 94 11.27 -6.57 0.75
N PHE A 95 12.61 -6.59 0.80
CA PHE A 95 13.42 -5.63 1.56
C PHE A 95 14.26 -4.72 0.65
N GLY A 96 14.36 -5.01 -0.63
CA GLY A 96 15.12 -4.22 -1.59
C GLY A 96 14.60 -2.78 -1.69
N ARG A 97 15.46 -1.89 -2.13
CA ARG A 97 15.09 -0.51 -2.45
C ARG A 97 15.60 -0.17 -3.85
N GLU A 98 14.73 0.46 -4.62
CA GLU A 98 15.03 1.04 -5.93
C GLU A 98 14.99 2.56 -5.81
N GLY A 99 15.68 3.26 -6.69
CA GLY A 99 15.73 4.72 -6.70
C GLY A 99 16.59 5.34 -5.61
N GLY A 100 16.98 6.60 -5.83
CA GLY A 100 17.82 7.37 -4.94
C GLY A 100 19.16 6.72 -4.60
N VAL A 101 19.83 7.24 -3.61
CA VAL A 101 21.11 6.70 -3.10
C VAL A 101 20.93 5.28 -2.51
N ALA A 102 19.78 4.99 -1.96
CA ALA A 102 19.51 3.66 -1.39
C ALA A 102 19.49 2.57 -2.48
N GLY A 103 18.96 2.87 -3.66
CA GLY A 103 18.98 1.96 -4.80
C GLY A 103 20.40 1.72 -5.32
N LEU A 104 21.21 2.78 -5.40
CA LEU A 104 22.60 2.68 -5.86
C LEU A 104 23.47 1.79 -4.97
N ARG A 105 23.23 1.74 -3.67
CA ARG A 105 23.99 0.92 -2.73
C ARG A 105 24.02 -0.58 -3.04
N SER A 106 23.03 -1.06 -3.77
CA SER A 106 22.97 -2.46 -4.21
C SER A 106 23.94 -2.78 -5.36
N TYR A 107 24.51 -1.76 -6.00
CA TYR A 107 25.37 -1.89 -7.20
C TYR A 107 26.79 -1.38 -6.98
N VAL A 108 27.09 -0.81 -5.83
CA VAL A 108 28.42 -0.25 -5.53
C VAL A 108 28.91 -0.76 -4.18
N GLU A 109 30.21 -1.04 -4.10
CA GLU A 109 30.92 -1.26 -2.85
C GLU A 109 31.30 0.11 -2.28
N LEU A 110 30.79 0.44 -1.08
CA LEU A 110 31.08 1.69 -0.36
C LEU A 110 31.91 1.39 0.87
#